data_c892081afc66356a53c61f3b9640e040
#
_entry.id   c892081afc66356a53c61f3b9640e040
#
_cell.length_a   1.000
_cell.length_b   1.000
_cell.length_c   1.000
_cell.angle_alpha   90.00
_cell.angle_beta   90.00
_cell.angle_gamma   90.00
#
_symmetry.space_group_name_H-M   'P 1'
#
loop_
_entity.id
_entity.type
_entity.pdbx_description
1 polymer ?
#
loop_
_entity_poly.entity_id
_entity_poly.type
_entity_poly.pdbx_seq_one_letter_code
_entity_poly.pdbx_strand_id
1 'polypeptide(L)'
;MNSRRLVTAVTAVALLAAACGTDDTIETADSVTTVPPTASPTTTIPAPDNPDEATTTTPSVGDINQAAVKLDPLVRLVQPIDAVVAPNGEWWIAQRTGEVLVVDPDTGVAGDVVLDINDETTARGERGLLGLAVDDEALYVNFTDLSGTTTIDAFVFDTRGRPGNRIPLLTIDQPFGNHNGGALAIGPDGNLYIGVGDGGAADDPLNAGQDPDQILGSIVRIDPTPTEREPYAIPADNPYANGDGVPEIFAIGLRNPWRIAFDPMTNDLWVADVGQNRWEEITLLLGTNGWGRGDNLGWRLREGASTFAGDRPENNIDPVFVYPHGDGVPSGCSITGGEVYRGSAIPDLFGAYVFGDYCTSRIWAISVRSGEVVFRDLDAFLPGGELVDFARDPNGELVALSLGGQVVRIRPA
;
A
#
# COMPACT_ATOMS: atom_id res chain seq x y z
N MET A 1 38.26 43.37 -17.10
CA MET A 1 37.48 43.35 -15.86
C MET A 1 36.03 43.31 -16.23
N ASN A 2 35.45 42.13 -16.36
CA ASN A 2 34.01 41.92 -16.50
C ASN A 2 33.60 40.69 -15.68
N SER A 3 33.00 40.95 -14.54
CA SER A 3 32.42 39.94 -13.67
C SER A 3 31.09 39.46 -14.23
N ARG A 4 31.05 38.23 -14.69
CA ARG A 4 29.79 37.53 -14.98
C ARG A 4 29.28 36.92 -13.69
N ARG A 5 28.15 37.40 -13.20
CA ARG A 5 27.37 36.77 -12.13
C ARG A 5 26.65 35.55 -12.72
N LEU A 6 26.95 34.39 -12.17
CA LEU A 6 26.20 33.14 -12.41
C LEU A 6 24.87 33.25 -11.63
N VAL A 7 23.77 33.28 -12.36
CA VAL A 7 22.44 33.14 -11.76
C VAL A 7 22.10 31.65 -11.85
N THR A 8 22.14 31.00 -10.71
CA THR A 8 21.68 29.60 -10.57
C THR A 8 20.16 29.64 -10.52
N ALA A 9 19.52 29.25 -11.61
CA ALA A 9 18.07 29.02 -11.63
C ALA A 9 17.78 27.69 -10.93
N VAL A 10 17.14 27.76 -9.78
CA VAL A 10 16.52 26.61 -9.13
C VAL A 10 15.23 26.32 -9.91
N THR A 11 15.27 25.31 -10.75
CA THR A 11 14.09 24.81 -11.43
C THR A 11 13.38 23.85 -10.45
N ALA A 12 12.36 24.33 -9.79
CA ALA A 12 11.42 23.47 -9.10
C ALA A 12 10.66 22.65 -10.16
N VAL A 13 10.90 21.38 -10.22
CA VAL A 13 10.13 20.46 -11.07
C VAL A 13 8.87 20.08 -10.31
N ALA A 14 7.81 20.85 -10.55
CA ALA A 14 6.44 20.43 -10.25
C ALA A 14 5.98 19.49 -11.38
N LEU A 15 6.01 18.20 -11.17
CA LEU A 15 5.55 17.20 -12.13
C LEU A 15 4.89 16.04 -11.40
N LEU A 16 3.66 16.29 -10.93
CA LEU A 16 2.69 15.23 -10.57
C LEU A 16 1.25 15.77 -10.52
N ALA A 17 0.95 16.78 -11.33
CA ALA A 17 -0.42 17.27 -11.50
C ALA A 17 -0.79 17.24 -13.00
N ALA A 18 -0.88 16.05 -13.58
CA ALA A 18 -1.37 15.87 -14.94
C ALA A 18 -2.42 14.75 -14.97
N ALA A 19 -3.46 14.88 -14.14
CA ALA A 19 -4.68 14.08 -14.28
C ALA A 19 -5.93 14.90 -13.96
N CYS A 20 -5.93 16.21 -14.16
CA CYS A 20 -7.14 17.03 -14.12
C CYS A 20 -7.32 17.71 -15.48
N GLY A 21 -8.11 17.08 -16.34
CA GLY A 21 -8.67 17.77 -17.51
C GLY A 21 -9.72 18.76 -17.02
N THR A 22 -9.53 20.05 -17.30
CA THR A 22 -10.55 21.08 -17.09
C THR A 22 -11.52 21.03 -18.25
N ASP A 23 -12.77 20.66 -17.97
CA ASP A 23 -13.91 21.13 -18.78
C ASP A 23 -15.04 21.54 -17.84
N ASP A 24 -15.28 22.86 -17.80
CA ASP A 24 -16.31 23.51 -17.00
C ASP A 24 -17.69 23.32 -17.62
N THR A 25 -18.54 22.53 -16.99
CA THR A 25 -19.99 22.80 -16.99
C THR A 25 -20.60 22.40 -15.66
N ILE A 26 -20.94 23.41 -14.86
CA ILE A 26 -21.67 23.25 -13.59
C ILE A 26 -23.13 22.93 -13.92
N GLU A 27 -23.57 21.71 -13.65
CA GLU A 27 -25.00 21.41 -13.45
C GLU A 27 -25.29 21.24 -11.95
N THR A 28 -26.34 21.92 -11.53
CA THR A 28 -26.79 22.04 -10.13
C THR A 28 -27.27 20.69 -9.59
N ALA A 29 -26.71 20.29 -8.45
CA ALA A 29 -27.06 19.06 -7.76
C ALA A 29 -28.46 19.12 -7.13
N ASP A 30 -29.28 18.13 -7.46
CA ASP A 30 -30.50 17.80 -6.75
C ASP A 30 -30.17 17.02 -5.46
N SER A 31 -30.94 17.34 -4.43
CA SER A 31 -30.79 16.82 -3.07
C SER A 31 -30.97 15.31 -2.99
N VAL A 32 -29.95 14.58 -2.55
CA VAL A 32 -30.01 13.14 -2.27
C VAL A 32 -30.61 12.90 -0.89
N THR A 33 -31.75 12.27 -0.86
CA THR A 33 -32.42 11.78 0.36
C THR A 33 -31.77 10.45 0.76
N THR A 34 -31.22 10.39 1.98
CA THR A 34 -30.65 9.16 2.57
C THR A 34 -31.76 8.18 2.94
N VAL A 35 -31.70 6.96 2.40
CA VAL A 35 -32.54 5.82 2.81
C VAL A 35 -31.70 4.94 3.75
N PRO A 36 -32.19 4.59 4.95
CA PRO A 36 -31.45 3.73 5.87
C PRO A 36 -31.49 2.25 5.41
N PRO A 37 -30.43 1.45 5.68
CA PRO A 37 -30.40 0.06 5.28
C PRO A 37 -31.35 -0.80 6.13
N THR A 38 -32.05 -1.70 5.45
CA THR A 38 -32.98 -2.68 6.04
C THR A 38 -32.18 -3.83 6.67
N ALA A 39 -32.43 -4.11 7.95
CA ALA A 39 -31.81 -5.20 8.69
C ALA A 39 -32.24 -6.59 8.18
N SER A 40 -31.28 -7.48 7.94
CA SER A 40 -31.49 -8.92 7.72
C SER A 40 -31.54 -9.70 9.04
N PRO A 41 -32.26 -10.81 9.13
CA PRO A 41 -32.55 -11.47 10.39
C PRO A 41 -31.36 -12.25 10.95
N THR A 42 -31.09 -12.02 12.24
CA THR A 42 -30.08 -12.70 13.05
C THR A 42 -30.54 -14.14 13.38
N THR A 43 -29.77 -15.13 12.94
CA THR A 43 -29.92 -16.51 13.41
C THR A 43 -28.92 -16.74 14.53
N THR A 44 -29.40 -16.89 15.76
CA THR A 44 -28.60 -17.23 16.94
C THR A 44 -28.31 -18.73 16.98
N ILE A 45 -27.02 -19.11 16.99
CA ILE A 45 -26.56 -20.47 17.30
C ILE A 45 -26.10 -20.46 18.76
N PRO A 46 -26.51 -21.42 19.62
CA PRO A 46 -26.07 -21.48 20.99
C PRO A 46 -24.62 -21.97 21.09
N ALA A 47 -23.82 -21.32 21.98
CA ALA A 47 -22.46 -21.71 22.30
C ALA A 47 -22.37 -23.00 23.10
N PRO A 48 -21.35 -23.85 22.95
CA PRO A 48 -21.09 -24.97 23.85
C PRO A 48 -20.37 -24.48 25.12
N ASP A 49 -20.89 -24.87 26.26
CA ASP A 49 -20.25 -24.70 27.56
C ASP A 49 -19.01 -25.62 27.70
N ASN A 50 -17.83 -25.02 27.75
CA ASN A 50 -16.61 -25.70 28.21
C ASN A 50 -15.83 -24.79 29.19
N PRO A 51 -15.65 -25.18 30.48
CA PRO A 51 -15.12 -24.29 31.51
C PRO A 51 -13.60 -24.35 31.74
N ASP A 52 -12.78 -24.63 30.73
CA ASP A 52 -11.31 -24.65 30.85
C ASP A 52 -10.61 -24.06 29.60
N GLU A 53 -10.96 -22.84 29.21
CA GLU A 53 -10.13 -22.04 28.31
C GLU A 53 -9.44 -20.93 29.11
N ALA A 54 -8.10 -21.01 29.13
CA ALA A 54 -7.27 -19.90 29.56
C ALA A 54 -7.66 -18.67 28.73
N THR A 55 -8.24 -17.66 29.36
CA THR A 55 -8.57 -16.38 28.76
C THR A 55 -7.29 -15.70 28.29
N THR A 56 -6.86 -15.96 27.06
CA THR A 56 -6.02 -15.04 26.32
C THR A 56 -6.89 -13.82 26.04
N THR A 57 -6.78 -12.80 26.88
CA THR A 57 -7.40 -11.50 26.63
C THR A 57 -6.75 -10.94 25.37
N THR A 58 -7.42 -11.08 24.21
CA THR A 58 -7.06 -10.30 23.02
C THR A 58 -7.04 -8.83 23.46
N PRO A 59 -5.94 -8.09 23.23
CA PRO A 59 -5.89 -6.69 23.60
C PRO A 59 -7.09 -5.97 22.99
N SER A 60 -7.82 -5.20 23.79
CA SER A 60 -8.94 -4.42 23.27
C SER A 60 -8.42 -3.38 22.29
N VAL A 61 -9.05 -3.26 21.13
CA VAL A 61 -8.75 -2.18 20.16
C VAL A 61 -8.84 -0.82 20.86
N GLY A 62 -7.87 0.07 20.65
CA GLY A 62 -7.80 1.40 21.25
C GLY A 62 -8.99 2.30 20.89
N ASP A 63 -9.22 3.37 21.65
CA ASP A 63 -10.21 4.39 21.31
C ASP A 63 -9.56 5.50 20.49
N ILE A 64 -9.62 5.40 19.16
CA ILE A 64 -8.96 6.36 18.25
C ILE A 64 -9.45 7.80 18.42
N ASN A 65 -10.60 8.03 19.06
CA ASN A 65 -11.08 9.38 19.34
C ASN A 65 -10.22 10.10 20.41
N GLN A 66 -9.50 9.34 21.22
CA GLN A 66 -8.57 9.85 22.24
C GLN A 66 -7.13 9.97 21.69
N ALA A 67 -6.86 9.36 20.53
CA ALA A 67 -5.52 9.36 19.96
C ALA A 67 -5.04 10.78 19.68
N ALA A 68 -3.87 11.11 20.20
CA ALA A 68 -3.16 12.35 19.97
C ALA A 68 -1.70 12.04 19.63
N VAL A 69 -1.24 12.52 18.49
CA VAL A 69 0.09 12.20 17.96
C VAL A 69 0.88 13.45 17.62
N LYS A 70 2.20 13.31 17.60
CA LYS A 70 3.14 14.25 17.03
C LYS A 70 4.11 13.53 16.12
N LEU A 71 4.76 14.26 15.23
CA LEU A 71 5.75 13.74 14.31
C LEU A 71 7.15 14.20 14.74
N ASP A 72 8.00 13.24 15.09
CA ASP A 72 9.38 13.50 15.48
C ASP A 72 10.32 13.15 14.30
N PRO A 73 11.04 14.12 13.69
CA PRO A 73 12.01 13.84 12.64
C PRO A 73 13.06 12.83 13.09
N LEU A 74 13.35 11.83 12.26
CA LEU A 74 14.34 10.80 12.54
C LEU A 74 15.57 10.93 11.64
N VAL A 75 15.37 10.84 10.33
CA VAL A 75 16.46 10.89 9.34
C VAL A 75 16.00 11.58 8.05
N ARG A 76 16.98 12.08 7.28
CA ARG A 76 16.76 12.53 5.91
C ARG A 76 17.53 11.64 4.94
N LEU A 77 16.83 11.08 3.96
CA LEU A 77 17.36 10.21 2.90
C LEU A 77 16.99 10.76 1.53
N VAL A 78 17.49 10.16 0.46
CA VAL A 78 17.14 10.55 -0.91
C VAL A 78 15.87 9.80 -1.33
N GLN A 79 14.73 10.48 -1.35
CA GLN A 79 13.44 9.91 -1.77
C GLN A 79 13.14 8.56 -1.08
N PRO A 80 13.09 8.48 0.26
CA PRO A 80 12.72 7.24 0.93
C PRO A 80 11.31 6.84 0.53
N ILE A 81 11.09 5.54 0.29
CA ILE A 81 9.87 5.05 -0.36
C ILE A 81 9.22 3.90 0.39
N ASP A 82 9.98 3.05 1.06
CA ASP A 82 9.51 1.90 1.81
C ASP A 82 10.53 1.49 2.87
N ALA A 83 10.12 0.75 3.91
CA ALA A 83 11.04 0.24 4.93
C ALA A 83 10.58 -1.09 5.53
N VAL A 84 11.55 -1.98 5.78
CA VAL A 84 11.31 -3.30 6.36
C VAL A 84 12.28 -3.61 7.49
N VAL A 85 11.87 -4.47 8.40
CA VAL A 85 12.76 -5.03 9.44
C VAL A 85 13.26 -6.38 8.96
N ALA A 86 14.56 -6.48 8.74
CA ALA A 86 15.21 -7.71 8.30
C ALA A 86 15.23 -8.78 9.43
N PRO A 87 15.36 -10.07 9.11
CA PRO A 87 15.39 -11.15 10.11
C PRO A 87 16.54 -11.03 11.12
N ASN A 88 17.64 -10.37 10.75
CA ASN A 88 18.75 -10.07 11.65
C ASN A 88 18.47 -8.89 12.61
N GLY A 89 17.29 -8.28 12.53
CA GLY A 89 16.85 -7.14 13.34
C GLY A 89 17.30 -5.78 12.82
N GLU A 90 18.02 -5.70 11.71
CA GLU A 90 18.34 -4.43 11.07
C GLU A 90 17.10 -3.80 10.45
N TRP A 91 17.04 -2.47 10.46
CA TRP A 91 16.00 -1.72 9.80
C TRP A 91 16.50 -1.22 8.46
N TRP A 92 15.87 -1.65 7.36
CA TRP A 92 16.27 -1.31 6.01
C TRP A 92 15.26 -0.34 5.40
N ILE A 93 15.78 0.76 4.83
CA ILE A 93 14.94 1.77 4.16
C ILE A 93 15.34 1.86 2.69
N ALA A 94 14.37 1.70 1.80
CA ALA A 94 14.53 1.87 0.38
C ALA A 94 14.52 3.35 -0.01
N GLN A 95 15.40 3.71 -0.92
CA GLN A 95 15.37 4.96 -1.67
C GLN A 95 14.81 4.66 -3.07
N ARG A 96 13.86 5.46 -3.53
CA ARG A 96 13.21 5.26 -4.84
C ARG A 96 14.20 5.16 -6.00
N THR A 97 15.40 5.72 -5.84
CA THR A 97 16.48 5.67 -6.82
C THR A 97 17.10 4.29 -7.00
N GLY A 98 16.91 3.35 -6.07
CA GLY A 98 17.39 1.96 -6.19
C GLY A 98 18.34 1.50 -5.09
N GLU A 99 18.59 2.31 -4.05
CA GLU A 99 19.39 1.88 -2.91
C GLU A 99 18.52 1.42 -1.74
N VAL A 100 18.99 0.44 -0.99
CA VAL A 100 18.45 0.04 0.32
C VAL A 100 19.55 0.21 1.37
N LEU A 101 19.26 0.99 2.41
CA LEU A 101 20.21 1.36 3.46
C LEU A 101 19.80 0.78 4.80
N VAL A 102 20.77 0.39 5.61
CA VAL A 102 20.54 0.21 7.06
C VAL A 102 20.39 1.58 7.72
N VAL A 103 19.38 1.72 8.56
CA VAL A 103 19.22 2.92 9.38
C VAL A 103 19.07 2.49 10.84
N ASP A 104 19.83 3.12 11.70
CA ASP A 104 19.70 2.92 13.14
C ASP A 104 18.35 3.49 13.62
N PRO A 105 17.45 2.67 14.15
CA PRO A 105 16.10 3.11 14.48
C PRO A 105 16.06 4.09 15.65
N ASP A 106 17.07 4.14 16.50
CA ASP A 106 17.09 5.03 17.66
C ASP A 106 17.67 6.41 17.34
N THR A 107 18.75 6.43 16.57
CA THR A 107 19.51 7.66 16.28
C THR A 107 19.22 8.27 14.92
N GLY A 108 18.64 7.49 13.99
CA GLY A 108 18.46 7.89 12.59
C GLY A 108 19.75 7.90 11.77
N VAL A 109 20.84 7.34 12.29
CA VAL A 109 22.11 7.30 11.53
C VAL A 109 21.98 6.28 10.41
N ALA A 110 22.13 6.75 9.16
CA ALA A 110 22.22 5.88 7.99
C ALA A 110 23.61 5.19 7.97
N GLY A 111 23.58 3.88 7.80
CA GLY A 111 24.76 3.01 7.76
C GLY A 111 25.04 2.48 6.36
N ASP A 112 25.33 1.18 6.28
CA ASP A 112 25.70 0.51 5.04
C ASP A 112 24.56 0.48 4.02
N VAL A 113 24.93 0.53 2.73
CA VAL A 113 24.05 0.14 1.62
C VAL A 113 24.03 -1.39 1.56
N VAL A 114 22.85 -2.00 1.71
CA VAL A 114 22.69 -3.45 1.66
C VAL A 114 22.30 -3.95 0.27
N LEU A 115 21.68 -3.08 -0.54
CA LEU A 115 21.38 -3.33 -1.94
C LEU A 115 21.57 -2.02 -2.72
N ASP A 116 22.19 -2.12 -3.90
CA ASP A 116 22.32 -1.02 -4.85
C ASP A 116 21.98 -1.52 -6.26
N ILE A 117 20.82 -1.05 -6.77
CA ILE A 117 20.32 -1.28 -8.13
C ILE A 117 20.04 0.04 -8.85
N ASN A 118 20.72 1.12 -8.46
CA ASN A 118 20.55 2.45 -9.06
C ASN A 118 20.75 2.45 -10.59
N ASP A 119 21.77 1.74 -11.05
CA ASP A 119 22.11 1.68 -12.49
C ASP A 119 21.09 0.88 -13.30
N GLU A 120 20.18 0.17 -12.65
CA GLU A 120 19.13 -0.64 -13.27
C GLU A 120 17.74 -0.01 -13.12
N THR A 121 17.58 0.99 -12.23
CA THR A 121 16.30 1.56 -11.82
C THR A 121 16.02 2.90 -12.52
N THR A 122 14.81 3.07 -13.05
CA THR A 122 14.34 4.37 -13.52
C THR A 122 13.39 5.03 -12.51
N ALA A 123 13.81 6.14 -11.89
CA ALA A 123 13.05 6.86 -10.86
C ALA A 123 12.41 8.14 -11.44
N ARG A 124 11.45 8.00 -12.36
CA ARG A 124 10.74 9.10 -13.02
C ARG A 124 9.23 8.92 -12.92
N GLY A 125 8.50 10.00 -12.62
CA GLY A 125 7.05 9.92 -12.40
C GLY A 125 6.75 9.01 -11.19
N GLU A 126 5.92 7.99 -11.37
CA GLU A 126 5.61 7.00 -10.34
C GLU A 126 6.61 5.83 -10.31
N ARG A 127 7.57 5.78 -11.21
CA ARG A 127 8.56 4.72 -11.36
C ARG A 127 9.68 4.82 -10.33
N GLY A 128 10.36 3.70 -10.07
CA GLY A 128 11.47 3.61 -9.14
C GLY A 128 11.61 2.24 -8.51
N LEU A 129 12.43 2.14 -7.47
CA LEU A 129 12.30 1.11 -6.45
C LEU A 129 11.07 1.50 -5.62
N LEU A 130 10.00 0.69 -5.63
CA LEU A 130 8.68 1.08 -5.14
C LEU A 130 8.22 0.28 -3.91
N GLY A 131 8.72 -0.93 -3.72
CA GLY A 131 8.32 -1.77 -2.61
C GLY A 131 9.39 -2.76 -2.19
N LEU A 132 9.38 -3.06 -0.90
CA LEU A 132 10.17 -4.10 -0.24
C LEU A 132 9.23 -5.08 0.46
N ALA A 133 9.63 -6.35 0.48
CA ALA A 133 9.13 -7.32 1.43
C ALA A 133 10.28 -8.21 1.88
N VAL A 134 10.16 -8.83 3.03
CA VAL A 134 11.20 -9.68 3.58
C VAL A 134 10.58 -10.87 4.28
N ASP A 135 11.18 -12.04 4.10
CA ASP A 135 10.95 -13.24 4.90
C ASP A 135 12.28 -13.74 5.50
N ASP A 136 12.31 -14.96 6.01
CA ASP A 136 13.53 -15.53 6.61
C ASP A 136 14.61 -15.88 5.56
N GLU A 137 14.27 -15.93 4.27
CA GLU A 137 15.14 -16.43 3.21
C GLU A 137 15.67 -15.32 2.28
N ALA A 138 14.87 -14.25 2.05
CA ALA A 138 15.19 -13.25 1.02
C ALA A 138 14.61 -11.86 1.31
N LEU A 139 15.23 -10.87 0.68
CA LEU A 139 14.65 -9.55 0.42
C LEU A 139 14.02 -9.59 -0.97
N TYR A 140 12.74 -9.24 -1.05
CA TYR A 140 11.99 -9.04 -2.29
C TYR A 140 11.92 -7.56 -2.61
N VAL A 141 12.12 -7.20 -3.87
CA VAL A 141 12.04 -5.82 -4.34
C VAL A 141 11.13 -5.70 -5.56
N ASN A 142 10.35 -4.65 -5.60
CA ASN A 142 9.58 -4.23 -6.76
C ASN A 142 10.18 -2.94 -7.29
N PHE A 143 10.71 -2.96 -8.50
CA PHE A 143 11.30 -1.77 -9.11
C PHE A 143 10.95 -1.67 -10.60
N THR A 144 11.06 -0.46 -11.14
CA THR A 144 10.91 -0.22 -12.57
C THR A 144 12.29 -0.15 -13.21
N ASP A 145 12.55 -1.01 -14.17
CA ASP A 145 13.82 -1.05 -14.88
C ASP A 145 14.01 0.15 -15.85
N LEU A 146 15.16 0.24 -16.50
CA LEU A 146 15.49 1.33 -17.44
C LEU A 146 14.59 1.35 -18.67
N SER A 147 13.93 0.26 -19.03
CA SER A 147 12.96 0.18 -20.14
C SER A 147 11.55 0.64 -19.72
N GLY A 148 11.29 0.70 -18.42
CA GLY A 148 10.00 1.06 -17.85
C GLY A 148 9.15 -0.17 -17.45
N THR A 149 9.73 -1.38 -17.51
CA THR A 149 9.10 -2.62 -17.09
C THR A 149 9.16 -2.76 -15.57
N THR A 150 8.06 -3.14 -14.94
CA THR A 150 8.04 -3.52 -13.52
C THR A 150 8.74 -4.87 -13.35
N THR A 151 9.69 -4.92 -12.43
CA THR A 151 10.49 -6.11 -12.14
C THR A 151 10.40 -6.45 -10.66
N ILE A 152 10.09 -7.71 -10.36
CA ILE A 152 10.08 -8.25 -9.01
C ILE A 152 11.21 -9.27 -8.89
N ASP A 153 12.15 -9.02 -8.00
CA ASP A 153 13.31 -9.87 -7.76
C ASP A 153 13.41 -10.28 -6.30
N ALA A 154 13.95 -11.48 -6.06
CA ALA A 154 14.37 -11.94 -4.76
C ALA A 154 15.90 -11.87 -4.64
N PHE A 155 16.40 -11.37 -3.52
CA PHE A 155 17.81 -11.38 -3.13
C PHE A 155 17.98 -12.30 -1.93
N VAL A 156 18.35 -13.55 -2.20
CA VAL A 156 18.52 -14.58 -1.17
C VAL A 156 19.64 -14.18 -0.21
N PHE A 157 19.40 -14.32 1.08
CA PHE A 157 20.36 -13.89 2.10
C PHE A 157 21.64 -14.71 2.10
N ASP A 158 22.75 -14.03 2.28
CA ASP A 158 24.04 -14.66 2.54
C ASP A 158 24.11 -15.14 4.02
N THR A 159 25.21 -15.79 4.38
CA THR A 159 25.44 -16.30 5.75
C THR A 159 25.50 -15.22 6.83
N ARG A 160 25.50 -13.95 6.46
CA ARG A 160 25.45 -12.79 7.36
C ARG A 160 24.06 -12.16 7.42
N GLY A 161 23.07 -12.73 6.73
CA GLY A 161 21.71 -12.17 6.62
C GLY A 161 21.64 -10.92 5.75
N ARG A 162 22.53 -10.77 4.77
CA ARG A 162 22.53 -9.66 3.80
C ARG A 162 22.02 -10.11 2.44
N PRO A 163 21.35 -9.25 1.67
CA PRO A 163 20.95 -9.56 0.30
C PRO A 163 22.15 -10.03 -0.54
N GLY A 164 22.03 -11.19 -1.19
CA GLY A 164 23.11 -11.82 -1.91
C GLY A 164 22.69 -12.27 -3.31
N ASN A 165 22.48 -13.58 -3.51
CA ASN A 165 22.14 -14.12 -4.82
C ASN A 165 20.78 -13.63 -5.30
N ARG A 166 20.76 -12.97 -6.47
CA ARG A 166 19.55 -12.45 -7.12
C ARG A 166 18.84 -13.52 -7.92
N ILE A 167 17.54 -13.62 -7.75
CA ILE A 167 16.62 -14.47 -8.50
C ILE A 167 15.54 -13.59 -9.10
N PRO A 168 15.52 -13.35 -10.43
CA PRO A 168 14.40 -12.68 -11.07
C PRO A 168 13.15 -13.55 -10.94
N LEU A 169 12.08 -12.99 -10.37
CA LEU A 169 10.80 -13.70 -10.18
C LEU A 169 9.83 -13.38 -11.32
N LEU A 170 9.46 -12.10 -11.46
CA LEU A 170 8.39 -11.69 -12.36
C LEU A 170 8.75 -10.37 -13.07
N THR A 171 8.35 -10.24 -14.33
CA THR A 171 8.41 -8.98 -15.08
C THR A 171 7.03 -8.66 -15.64
N ILE A 172 6.62 -7.38 -15.56
CA ILE A 172 5.31 -6.91 -16.00
C ILE A 172 5.51 -5.69 -16.90
N ASP A 173 5.10 -5.82 -18.15
CA ASP A 173 5.13 -4.71 -19.09
C ASP A 173 4.18 -3.59 -18.66
N GLN A 174 4.68 -2.35 -18.63
CA GLN A 174 3.91 -1.17 -18.25
C GLN A 174 3.62 -0.31 -19.48
N PRO A 175 2.36 -0.28 -19.95
CA PRO A 175 2.01 0.45 -21.18
C PRO A 175 2.13 1.97 -21.03
N PHE A 176 2.02 2.48 -19.78
CA PHE A 176 2.13 3.90 -19.46
C PHE A 176 3.14 4.15 -18.33
N GLY A 177 3.37 5.42 -17.99
CA GLY A 177 4.38 5.81 -17.00
C GLY A 177 3.84 5.99 -15.58
N ASN A 178 2.58 5.68 -15.34
CA ASN A 178 1.85 5.83 -14.09
C ASN A 178 1.05 4.55 -13.77
N HIS A 179 0.46 4.49 -12.57
CA HIS A 179 -0.22 3.33 -12.00
C HIS A 179 0.67 2.08 -11.98
N ASN A 180 1.92 2.26 -11.57
CA ASN A 180 2.87 1.15 -11.50
C ASN A 180 2.61 0.23 -10.29
N GLY A 181 1.74 0.63 -9.35
CA GLY A 181 1.55 -0.07 -8.08
C GLY A 181 2.83 -0.05 -7.25
N GLY A 182 3.31 -1.23 -6.90
CA GLY A 182 4.63 -1.39 -6.28
C GLY A 182 4.61 -2.05 -4.91
N ALA A 183 3.45 -2.13 -4.27
CA ALA A 183 3.32 -2.75 -2.96
C ALA A 183 3.74 -4.23 -2.98
N LEU A 184 4.51 -4.63 -1.98
CA LEU A 184 4.86 -6.01 -1.69
C LEU A 184 4.48 -6.35 -0.24
N ALA A 185 3.97 -7.56 -0.01
CA ALA A 185 3.75 -8.08 1.34
C ALA A 185 3.89 -9.59 1.37
N ILE A 186 4.54 -10.14 2.42
CA ILE A 186 4.48 -11.56 2.71
C ILE A 186 3.19 -11.84 3.49
N GLY A 187 2.35 -12.70 2.94
CA GLY A 187 1.11 -13.10 3.59
C GLY A 187 1.32 -14.09 4.73
N PRO A 188 0.31 -14.28 5.59
CA PRO A 188 0.36 -15.25 6.67
C PRO A 188 0.52 -16.70 6.19
N ASP A 189 0.30 -16.95 4.92
CA ASP A 189 0.49 -18.23 4.24
C ASP A 189 1.90 -18.41 3.65
N GLY A 190 2.80 -17.44 3.84
CA GLY A 190 4.18 -17.44 3.35
C GLY A 190 4.32 -17.07 1.87
N ASN A 191 3.22 -16.73 1.19
CA ASN A 191 3.28 -16.29 -0.21
C ASN A 191 3.57 -14.79 -0.32
N LEU A 192 4.16 -14.39 -1.44
CA LEU A 192 4.39 -12.99 -1.80
C LEU A 192 3.16 -12.44 -2.53
N TYR A 193 2.58 -11.38 -1.97
CA TYR A 193 1.50 -10.60 -2.55
C TYR A 193 2.05 -9.32 -3.16
N ILE A 194 1.60 -9.00 -4.37
CA ILE A 194 2.11 -7.90 -5.18
C ILE A 194 0.94 -7.06 -5.67
N GLY A 195 0.90 -5.78 -5.33
CA GLY A 195 -0.06 -4.83 -5.88
C GLY A 195 0.38 -4.35 -7.26
N VAL A 196 -0.45 -4.60 -8.28
CA VAL A 196 -0.17 -4.24 -9.68
C VAL A 196 -1.26 -3.30 -10.18
N GLY A 197 -0.87 -2.10 -10.63
CA GLY A 197 -1.81 -1.14 -11.19
C GLY A 197 -2.37 -1.55 -12.55
N ASP A 198 -3.39 -0.83 -13.04
CA ASP A 198 -4.05 -1.08 -14.33
C ASP A 198 -3.17 -0.73 -15.56
N GLY A 199 -1.92 -0.31 -15.30
CA GLY A 199 -0.94 0.05 -16.32
C GLY A 199 -0.98 1.51 -16.73
N GLY A 200 -1.93 2.32 -16.21
CA GLY A 200 -1.92 3.76 -16.34
C GLY A 200 -2.92 4.36 -17.33
N ALA A 201 -2.78 5.64 -17.56
CA ALA A 201 -3.72 6.52 -18.26
C ALA A 201 -5.05 6.72 -17.48
N ALA A 202 -5.94 7.54 -18.04
CA ALA A 202 -7.26 7.77 -17.45
C ALA A 202 -8.25 6.70 -17.91
N ASP A 203 -9.19 6.34 -17.04
CA ASP A 203 -10.35 5.50 -17.35
C ASP A 203 -10.00 4.05 -17.74
N ASP A 204 -8.80 3.55 -17.39
CA ASP A 204 -8.35 2.20 -17.75
C ASP A 204 -8.67 1.83 -19.22
N PRO A 205 -7.96 2.43 -20.19
CA PRO A 205 -8.30 2.28 -21.61
C PRO A 205 -8.10 0.85 -22.13
N LEU A 206 -7.38 0.01 -21.38
CA LEU A 206 -7.14 -1.40 -21.70
C LEU A 206 -8.14 -2.33 -21.04
N ASN A 207 -9.01 -1.80 -20.17
CA ASN A 207 -9.93 -2.57 -19.33
C ASN A 207 -9.20 -3.63 -18.47
N ALA A 208 -7.97 -3.32 -18.07
CA ALA A 208 -7.09 -4.23 -17.35
C ALA A 208 -7.64 -4.65 -15.99
N GLY A 209 -8.26 -3.73 -15.26
CA GLY A 209 -8.89 -4.02 -13.97
C GLY A 209 -10.00 -5.05 -14.03
N GLN A 210 -10.54 -5.38 -15.22
CA GLN A 210 -11.61 -6.36 -15.38
C GLN A 210 -11.27 -7.53 -16.31
N ASP A 211 -10.00 -7.66 -16.69
CA ASP A 211 -9.55 -8.68 -17.63
C ASP A 211 -8.59 -9.67 -16.95
N PRO A 212 -9.05 -10.88 -16.58
CA PRO A 212 -8.20 -11.87 -15.92
C PRO A 212 -7.14 -12.48 -16.86
N ASP A 213 -7.18 -12.22 -18.16
CA ASP A 213 -6.18 -12.69 -19.11
C ASP A 213 -4.92 -11.79 -19.13
N GLN A 214 -4.89 -10.72 -18.35
CA GLN A 214 -3.74 -9.85 -18.15
C GLN A 214 -3.49 -9.56 -16.67
N ILE A 215 -2.21 -9.41 -16.30
CA ILE A 215 -1.80 -9.28 -14.90
C ILE A 215 -2.03 -7.90 -14.30
N LEU A 216 -2.27 -6.89 -15.14
CA LEU A 216 -2.50 -5.51 -14.71
C LEU A 216 -3.84 -5.36 -13.98
N GLY A 217 -3.94 -4.38 -13.08
CA GLY A 217 -5.16 -4.08 -12.32
C GLY A 217 -5.51 -5.15 -11.30
N SER A 218 -4.51 -5.79 -10.69
CA SER A 218 -4.70 -6.97 -9.84
C SER A 218 -3.85 -6.96 -8.56
N ILE A 219 -4.21 -7.84 -7.63
CA ILE A 219 -3.28 -8.38 -6.63
C ILE A 219 -2.78 -9.72 -7.17
N VAL A 220 -1.48 -9.86 -7.28
CA VAL A 220 -0.77 -11.08 -7.66
C VAL A 220 -0.33 -11.82 -6.42
N ARG A 221 -0.37 -13.16 -6.42
CA ARG A 221 0.12 -14.02 -5.34
C ARG A 221 0.94 -15.16 -5.89
N ILE A 222 2.19 -15.26 -5.46
CA ILE A 222 3.12 -16.32 -5.84
C ILE A 222 3.76 -16.94 -4.59
N ASP A 223 4.10 -18.22 -4.65
CA ASP A 223 5.01 -18.84 -3.69
C ASP A 223 6.45 -18.54 -4.15
N PRO A 224 7.19 -17.67 -3.43
CA PRO A 224 8.51 -17.22 -3.89
C PRO A 224 9.60 -18.30 -3.79
N THR A 225 9.26 -19.50 -3.33
CA THR A 225 10.19 -20.63 -3.25
C THR A 225 10.50 -21.16 -4.66
N PRO A 226 11.76 -21.12 -5.11
CA PRO A 226 12.13 -21.65 -6.42
C PRO A 226 11.84 -23.15 -6.55
N THR A 227 11.33 -23.54 -7.72
CA THR A 227 11.16 -24.95 -8.11
C THR A 227 12.38 -25.45 -8.89
N GLU A 228 12.38 -26.71 -9.31
CA GLU A 228 13.44 -27.24 -10.20
C GLU A 228 13.49 -26.55 -11.57
N ARG A 229 12.43 -25.84 -11.98
CA ARG A 229 12.27 -25.32 -13.34
C ARG A 229 11.93 -23.84 -13.39
N GLU A 230 11.25 -23.34 -12.36
CA GLU A 230 10.73 -21.97 -12.33
C GLU A 230 11.26 -21.25 -11.09
N PRO A 231 11.43 -19.92 -11.16
CA PRO A 231 11.95 -19.13 -10.04
C PRO A 231 10.96 -18.99 -8.88
N TYR A 232 9.68 -19.33 -9.07
CA TYR A 232 8.60 -19.35 -8.08
C TYR A 232 7.58 -20.43 -8.42
N ALA A 233 6.63 -20.69 -7.53
CA ALA A 233 5.49 -21.55 -7.80
C ALA A 233 4.17 -20.78 -7.78
N ILE A 234 3.15 -21.33 -8.47
CA ILE A 234 1.78 -20.84 -8.39
C ILE A 234 1.08 -21.59 -7.25
N PRO A 235 0.56 -20.89 -6.21
CA PRO A 235 -0.26 -21.51 -5.20
C PRO A 235 -1.47 -22.23 -5.84
N ALA A 236 -1.67 -23.50 -5.50
CA ALA A 236 -2.68 -24.34 -6.15
C ALA A 236 -4.13 -23.85 -5.95
N ASP A 237 -4.33 -23.00 -4.97
CA ASP A 237 -5.62 -22.36 -4.65
C ASP A 237 -5.76 -20.95 -5.20
N ASN A 238 -4.82 -20.46 -6.03
CA ASN A 238 -5.05 -19.23 -6.78
C ASN A 238 -6.27 -19.40 -7.71
N PRO A 239 -7.10 -18.36 -7.88
CA PRO A 239 -8.35 -18.45 -8.64
C PRO A 239 -8.15 -19.00 -10.07
N TYR A 240 -7.05 -18.64 -10.71
CA TYR A 240 -6.76 -18.98 -12.11
C TYR A 240 -5.63 -20.02 -12.25
N ALA A 241 -5.22 -20.71 -11.18
CA ALA A 241 -4.13 -21.70 -11.20
C ALA A 241 -4.34 -22.85 -12.21
N ASN A 242 -5.59 -23.13 -12.59
CA ASN A 242 -5.95 -24.22 -13.48
C ASN A 242 -6.40 -23.74 -14.89
N GLY A 243 -6.19 -22.49 -15.24
CA GLY A 243 -6.62 -21.85 -16.49
C GLY A 243 -7.74 -20.85 -16.27
N ASP A 244 -8.28 -20.32 -17.35
CA ASP A 244 -9.30 -19.25 -17.38
C ASP A 244 -8.76 -17.87 -16.90
N GLY A 245 -7.45 -17.62 -17.01
CA GLY A 245 -6.79 -16.39 -16.68
C GLY A 245 -5.29 -16.56 -16.36
N VAL A 246 -4.63 -15.46 -16.00
CA VAL A 246 -3.23 -15.46 -15.55
C VAL A 246 -3.13 -16.13 -14.18
N PRO A 247 -2.35 -17.21 -14.03
CA PRO A 247 -2.36 -18.05 -12.82
C PRO A 247 -1.84 -17.36 -11.56
N GLU A 248 -1.08 -16.30 -11.70
CA GLU A 248 -0.55 -15.48 -10.60
C GLU A 248 -1.62 -14.58 -9.96
N ILE A 249 -2.70 -14.28 -10.67
CA ILE A 249 -3.75 -13.37 -10.18
C ILE A 249 -4.46 -13.98 -8.97
N PHE A 250 -4.59 -13.16 -7.92
CA PHE A 250 -5.30 -13.47 -6.69
C PHE A 250 -6.65 -12.74 -6.57
N ALA A 251 -6.67 -11.44 -6.89
CA ALA A 251 -7.85 -10.60 -6.96
C ALA A 251 -7.70 -9.58 -8.10
N ILE A 252 -8.82 -9.12 -8.66
CA ILE A 252 -8.86 -8.16 -9.77
C ILE A 252 -9.64 -6.90 -9.39
N GLY A 253 -9.71 -5.93 -10.28
CA GLY A 253 -10.54 -4.74 -10.10
C GLY A 253 -9.83 -3.64 -9.31
N LEU A 254 -8.53 -3.45 -9.50
CA LEU A 254 -7.74 -2.39 -8.89
C LEU A 254 -7.23 -1.41 -9.95
N ARG A 255 -7.06 -0.15 -9.53
CA ARG A 255 -6.53 0.91 -10.38
C ARG A 255 -5.03 1.12 -10.18
N ASN A 256 -4.64 1.45 -8.97
CA ASN A 256 -3.25 1.69 -8.58
C ASN A 256 -3.08 1.35 -7.09
N PRO A 257 -3.05 0.07 -6.73
CA PRO A 257 -2.88 -0.38 -5.34
C PRO A 257 -1.50 0.01 -4.84
N TRP A 258 -1.41 1.23 -4.27
CA TRP A 258 -0.14 1.83 -3.88
C TRP A 258 0.49 1.13 -2.68
N ARG A 259 -0.34 0.77 -1.67
CA ARG A 259 0.12 -0.02 -0.52
C ARG A 259 -0.89 -1.11 -0.17
N ILE A 260 -0.34 -2.25 0.20
CA ILE A 260 -1.07 -3.36 0.80
C ILE A 260 -0.37 -3.75 2.10
N ALA A 261 -1.12 -4.11 3.12
CA ALA A 261 -0.54 -4.48 4.42
C ALA A 261 -1.35 -5.58 5.10
N PHE A 262 -0.68 -6.62 5.57
CA PHE A 262 -1.30 -7.60 6.47
C PHE A 262 -1.22 -7.12 7.92
N ASP A 263 -2.36 -7.18 8.61
CA ASP A 263 -2.38 -7.00 10.05
C ASP A 263 -1.73 -8.20 10.73
N PRO A 264 -0.62 -8.04 11.47
CA PRO A 264 0.12 -9.16 12.05
C PRO A 264 -0.63 -9.91 13.16
N MET A 265 -1.77 -9.38 13.64
CA MET A 265 -2.57 -10.02 14.69
C MET A 265 -3.83 -10.70 14.17
N THR A 266 -4.53 -10.08 13.23
CA THR A 266 -5.78 -10.64 12.68
C THR A 266 -5.56 -11.37 11.37
N ASN A 267 -4.41 -11.16 10.73
CA ASN A 267 -4.07 -11.60 9.38
C ASN A 267 -4.99 -11.02 8.29
N ASP A 268 -5.74 -9.96 8.56
CA ASP A 268 -6.55 -9.29 7.55
C ASP A 268 -5.66 -8.49 6.59
N LEU A 269 -6.02 -8.46 5.30
CA LEU A 269 -5.31 -7.69 4.28
C LEU A 269 -6.00 -6.35 4.07
N TRP A 270 -5.25 -5.28 4.23
CA TRP A 270 -5.65 -3.91 3.93
C TRP A 270 -5.09 -3.49 2.59
N VAL A 271 -5.93 -2.92 1.73
CA VAL A 271 -5.57 -2.47 0.39
C VAL A 271 -5.93 -1.00 0.26
N ALA A 272 -4.96 -0.18 -0.08
CA ALA A 272 -5.15 1.23 -0.43
C ALA A 272 -5.00 1.40 -1.94
N ASP A 273 -6.09 1.74 -2.61
CA ASP A 273 -6.15 1.88 -4.05
C ASP A 273 -6.44 3.34 -4.45
N VAL A 274 -5.57 3.90 -5.29
CA VAL A 274 -5.67 5.29 -5.73
C VAL A 274 -6.77 5.42 -6.77
N GLY A 275 -7.77 6.23 -6.47
CA GLY A 275 -8.92 6.47 -7.33
C GLY A 275 -8.63 7.35 -8.55
N GLN A 276 -9.65 7.51 -9.40
CA GLN A 276 -9.50 8.24 -10.66
C GLN A 276 -9.77 9.73 -10.51
N ASN A 277 -10.99 10.09 -10.06
CA ASN A 277 -11.45 11.47 -10.07
C ASN A 277 -12.23 11.87 -8.82
N ARG A 278 -12.74 10.91 -8.08
CA ARG A 278 -13.77 11.16 -7.09
C ARG A 278 -13.47 10.59 -5.72
N TRP A 279 -12.97 9.37 -5.65
CA TRP A 279 -12.82 8.63 -4.41
C TRP A 279 -11.47 7.96 -4.30
N GLU A 280 -10.81 8.16 -3.19
CA GLU A 280 -9.70 7.34 -2.72
C GLU A 280 -10.25 6.20 -1.86
N GLU A 281 -9.65 5.01 -1.91
CA GLU A 281 -10.27 3.78 -1.42
C GLU A 281 -9.39 3.01 -0.44
N ILE A 282 -10.02 2.51 0.64
CA ILE A 282 -9.43 1.52 1.55
C ILE A 282 -10.35 0.30 1.57
N THR A 283 -9.83 -0.84 1.15
CA THR A 283 -10.53 -2.11 1.20
C THR A 283 -9.93 -3.01 2.28
N LEU A 284 -10.80 -3.62 3.08
CA LEU A 284 -10.44 -4.61 4.10
C LEU A 284 -10.88 -6.00 3.65
N LEU A 285 -9.92 -6.87 3.44
CA LEU A 285 -10.11 -8.24 3.00
C LEU A 285 -9.81 -9.18 4.18
N LEU A 286 -10.87 -9.75 4.76
CA LEU A 286 -10.77 -10.53 6.00
C LEU A 286 -10.01 -11.84 5.78
N GLY A 287 -9.08 -12.16 6.70
CA GLY A 287 -8.34 -13.42 6.70
C GLY A 287 -9.26 -14.64 6.80
N THR A 288 -10.35 -14.52 7.57
CA THR A 288 -11.38 -15.57 7.71
C THR A 288 -12.12 -15.87 6.41
N ASN A 289 -12.09 -14.95 5.43
CA ASN A 289 -12.74 -15.09 4.12
C ASN A 289 -11.71 -15.34 3.00
N GLY A 290 -10.44 -15.62 3.33
CA GLY A 290 -9.41 -15.92 2.35
C GLY A 290 -8.81 -14.71 1.65
N TRP A 291 -8.79 -13.55 2.31
CA TRP A 291 -8.09 -12.31 1.86
C TRP A 291 -8.54 -11.75 0.50
N GLY A 292 -9.76 -12.02 0.07
CA GLY A 292 -10.26 -11.56 -1.24
C GLY A 292 -9.89 -12.46 -2.42
N ARG A 293 -9.55 -13.73 -2.16
CA ARG A 293 -9.24 -14.69 -3.20
C ARG A 293 -10.39 -14.87 -4.19
N GLY A 294 -10.16 -14.45 -5.46
CA GLY A 294 -11.16 -14.50 -6.52
C GLY A 294 -12.18 -13.36 -6.48
N ASP A 295 -11.99 -12.40 -5.58
CA ASP A 295 -12.86 -11.23 -5.50
C ASP A 295 -12.48 -10.16 -6.53
N ASN A 296 -13.44 -9.27 -6.80
CA ASN A 296 -13.27 -8.12 -7.68
C ASN A 296 -13.48 -6.84 -6.86
N LEU A 297 -12.46 -5.96 -6.83
CA LEU A 297 -12.52 -4.71 -6.05
C LEU A 297 -13.21 -3.56 -6.82
N GLY A 298 -13.62 -3.82 -8.08
CA GLY A 298 -14.60 -3.00 -8.78
C GLY A 298 -14.07 -2.12 -9.91
N TRP A 299 -12.82 -1.68 -9.88
CA TRP A 299 -12.24 -0.85 -10.93
C TRP A 299 -12.21 -1.58 -12.28
N ARG A 300 -12.59 -1.00 -13.42
CA ARG A 300 -13.09 0.39 -13.65
C ARG A 300 -14.63 0.47 -13.66
N LEU A 301 -15.35 -0.59 -13.38
CA LEU A 301 -16.81 -0.53 -13.35
C LEU A 301 -17.30 0.34 -12.19
N ARG A 302 -16.52 0.38 -11.11
CA ARG A 302 -16.78 1.12 -9.88
C ARG A 302 -15.62 2.06 -9.56
N GLU A 303 -15.91 3.16 -8.86
CA GLU A 303 -14.97 3.99 -8.13
C GLU A 303 -15.59 4.26 -6.76
N GLY A 304 -14.97 3.75 -5.70
CA GLY A 304 -15.64 3.56 -4.43
C GLY A 304 -16.84 2.64 -4.54
N ALA A 305 -17.87 2.90 -3.77
CA ALA A 305 -19.16 2.21 -3.91
C ALA A 305 -20.03 2.79 -5.04
N SER A 306 -19.50 3.71 -5.87
CA SER A 306 -20.24 4.39 -6.93
C SER A 306 -20.02 3.73 -8.30
N THR A 307 -20.99 3.85 -9.20
CA THR A 307 -20.81 3.46 -10.60
C THR A 307 -19.83 4.43 -11.27
N PHE A 308 -18.84 3.86 -12.00
CA PHE A 308 -17.95 4.63 -12.87
C PHE A 308 -18.24 4.31 -14.35
N ALA A 309 -17.95 3.11 -14.82
CA ALA A 309 -18.11 2.76 -16.23
C ALA A 309 -19.02 1.56 -16.52
N GLY A 310 -19.68 0.99 -15.52
CA GLY A 310 -20.54 -0.17 -15.72
C GLY A 310 -21.30 -0.62 -14.48
N ASP A 311 -21.93 -1.78 -14.61
CA ASP A 311 -22.65 -2.42 -13.54
C ASP A 311 -21.68 -3.05 -12.52
N ARG A 312 -22.15 -3.25 -11.28
CA ARG A 312 -21.39 -3.90 -10.22
C ARG A 312 -21.04 -5.34 -10.60
N PRO A 313 -19.76 -5.77 -10.53
CA PRO A 313 -19.36 -7.16 -10.73
C PRO A 313 -20.02 -8.11 -9.71
N GLU A 314 -20.18 -9.39 -10.06
CA GLU A 314 -20.83 -10.38 -9.18
C GLU A 314 -20.10 -10.56 -7.85
N ASN A 315 -18.76 -10.66 -7.86
CA ASN A 315 -17.94 -10.87 -6.68
C ASN A 315 -17.32 -9.55 -6.16
N ASN A 316 -18.03 -8.44 -6.30
CA ASN A 316 -17.49 -7.14 -5.91
C ASN A 316 -17.42 -6.99 -4.40
N ILE A 317 -16.24 -6.60 -3.93
CA ILE A 317 -16.01 -6.11 -2.57
C ILE A 317 -15.94 -4.59 -2.62
N ASP A 318 -16.86 -3.93 -1.92
CA ASP A 318 -16.78 -2.47 -1.77
C ASP A 318 -15.72 -2.08 -0.74
N PRO A 319 -15.04 -0.93 -0.90
CA PRO A 319 -14.14 -0.41 0.11
C PRO A 319 -14.86 -0.17 1.45
N VAL A 320 -14.15 -0.44 2.56
CA VAL A 320 -14.68 -0.14 3.90
C VAL A 320 -14.65 1.35 4.23
N PHE A 321 -13.79 2.11 3.56
CA PHE A 321 -13.68 3.54 3.71
C PHE A 321 -13.29 4.20 2.39
N VAL A 322 -13.90 5.34 2.10
CA VAL A 322 -13.56 6.20 0.97
C VAL A 322 -13.50 7.65 1.42
N TYR A 323 -12.67 8.44 0.75
CA TYR A 323 -12.68 9.89 0.92
C TYR A 323 -12.61 10.60 -0.45
N PRO A 324 -13.24 11.80 -0.57
CA PRO A 324 -13.34 12.47 -1.85
C PRO A 324 -12.05 13.18 -2.25
N HIS A 325 -11.85 13.35 -3.56
CA HIS A 325 -10.93 14.37 -4.08
C HIS A 325 -11.42 15.77 -3.72
N GLY A 326 -10.50 16.69 -3.47
CA GLY A 326 -10.79 18.09 -3.22
C GLY A 326 -10.32 18.61 -1.86
N ASP A 327 -11.04 19.64 -1.37
CA ASP A 327 -10.72 20.31 -0.11
C ASP A 327 -11.61 19.79 1.03
N GLY A 328 -11.08 19.74 2.23
CA GLY A 328 -11.82 19.33 3.43
C GLY A 328 -11.10 18.27 4.26
N VAL A 329 -11.82 17.60 5.15
CA VAL A 329 -11.29 16.51 5.99
C VAL A 329 -12.41 15.48 6.21
N PRO A 330 -12.22 14.21 5.78
CA PRO A 330 -11.13 13.75 4.91
C PRO A 330 -11.31 14.18 3.46
N SER A 331 -10.25 14.62 2.81
CA SER A 331 -10.16 14.78 1.37
C SER A 331 -8.70 14.84 0.93
N GLY A 332 -8.44 14.55 -0.33
CA GLY A 332 -7.10 14.54 -0.89
C GLY A 332 -7.09 14.35 -2.39
N CYS A 333 -6.08 13.68 -2.92
CA CYS A 333 -6.00 13.39 -4.35
C CYS A 333 -5.30 12.04 -4.67
N SER A 334 -4.65 11.44 -3.69
CA SER A 334 -3.94 10.17 -3.89
C SER A 334 -3.67 9.53 -2.53
N ILE A 335 -4.38 8.46 -2.24
CA ILE A 335 -4.15 7.71 -1.01
C ILE A 335 -2.75 7.11 -0.99
N THR A 336 -2.05 7.31 0.12
CA THR A 336 -0.77 6.65 0.35
C THR A 336 -0.96 5.21 0.84
N GLY A 337 -2.07 4.94 1.54
CA GLY A 337 -2.23 3.72 2.30
C GLY A 337 -1.57 3.81 3.66
N GLY A 338 -1.31 2.67 4.30
CA GLY A 338 -0.80 2.67 5.65
C GLY A 338 -0.66 1.30 6.28
N GLU A 339 -0.65 1.27 7.61
CA GLU A 339 -0.39 0.11 8.45
C GLU A 339 -1.37 0.00 9.62
N VAL A 340 -1.69 -1.23 10.03
CA VAL A 340 -2.41 -1.42 11.29
C VAL A 340 -1.45 -1.21 12.47
N TYR A 341 -1.74 -0.24 13.33
CA TYR A 341 -0.90 0.05 14.49
C TYR A 341 -0.98 -1.07 15.52
N ARG A 342 0.16 -1.68 15.81
CA ARG A 342 0.33 -2.75 16.83
C ARG A 342 1.43 -2.42 17.83
N GLY A 343 1.96 -1.19 17.79
CA GLY A 343 2.90 -0.68 18.77
C GLY A 343 2.27 -0.47 20.16
N SER A 344 3.10 -0.12 21.11
CA SER A 344 2.70 0.07 22.50
C SER A 344 2.73 1.54 22.96
N ALA A 345 3.38 2.42 22.21
CA ALA A 345 3.57 3.80 22.62
C ALA A 345 2.27 4.63 22.55
N ILE A 346 1.33 4.27 21.66
CA ILE A 346 0.08 4.99 21.45
C ILE A 346 -1.10 4.01 21.61
N PRO A 347 -1.48 3.66 22.87
CA PRO A 347 -2.50 2.65 23.10
C PRO A 347 -3.86 2.95 22.47
N ASP A 348 -4.20 4.23 22.30
CA ASP A 348 -5.45 4.65 21.66
C ASP A 348 -5.50 4.36 20.14
N LEU A 349 -4.35 4.16 19.49
CA LEU A 349 -4.27 3.71 18.08
C LEU A 349 -4.23 2.19 17.94
N PHE A 350 -4.08 1.41 19.03
CA PHE A 350 -3.93 -0.04 18.92
C PHE A 350 -5.09 -0.69 18.15
N GLY A 351 -4.76 -1.36 17.05
CA GLY A 351 -5.73 -1.99 16.14
C GLY A 351 -6.38 -1.07 15.10
N ALA A 352 -6.00 0.19 15.07
CA ALA A 352 -6.43 1.10 14.01
C ALA A 352 -5.52 1.00 12.79
N TYR A 353 -6.10 1.15 11.60
CA TYR A 353 -5.36 1.37 10.37
C TYR A 353 -4.99 2.84 10.27
N VAL A 354 -3.69 3.14 10.35
CA VAL A 354 -3.14 4.50 10.23
C VAL A 354 -2.71 4.68 8.80
N PHE A 355 -3.21 5.71 8.14
CA PHE A 355 -3.02 5.97 6.71
C PHE A 355 -2.91 7.46 6.41
N GLY A 356 -2.64 7.81 5.16
CA GLY A 356 -2.53 9.20 4.77
C GLY A 356 -2.73 9.44 3.27
N ASP A 357 -2.57 10.70 2.88
CA ASP A 357 -2.73 11.15 1.51
C ASP A 357 -1.47 11.89 1.02
N TYR A 358 -1.01 11.55 -0.18
CA TYR A 358 0.20 12.11 -0.78
C TYR A 358 0.14 13.61 -0.97
N CYS A 359 -1.01 14.14 -1.45
CA CYS A 359 -1.16 15.55 -1.79
C CYS A 359 -1.26 16.44 -0.56
N THR A 360 -2.05 16.02 0.40
CA THR A 360 -2.27 16.79 1.62
C THR A 360 -1.22 16.52 2.68
N SER A 361 -0.55 15.37 2.58
CA SER A 361 0.38 14.84 3.59
C SER A 361 -0.21 14.73 5.00
N ARG A 362 -1.55 14.67 5.07
CA ARG A 362 -2.29 14.41 6.31
C ARG A 362 -2.18 12.96 6.70
N ILE A 363 -2.22 12.74 8.01
CA ILE A 363 -2.23 11.42 8.62
C ILE A 363 -3.55 11.24 9.37
N TRP A 364 -4.21 10.13 9.07
CA TRP A 364 -5.51 9.74 9.62
C TRP A 364 -5.48 8.35 10.21
N ALA A 365 -6.52 7.99 10.91
CA ALA A 365 -6.75 6.63 11.37
C ALA A 365 -8.20 6.21 11.17
N ILE A 366 -8.42 4.94 10.84
CA ILE A 366 -9.74 4.30 10.93
C ILE A 366 -9.67 3.08 11.83
N SER A 367 -10.78 2.82 12.52
CA SER A 367 -10.99 1.59 13.27
C SER A 367 -12.28 0.94 12.78
N VAL A 368 -12.21 -0.34 12.42
CA VAL A 368 -13.37 -1.11 11.97
C VAL A 368 -13.80 -2.05 13.09
N ARG A 369 -15.04 -1.87 13.59
CA ARG A 369 -15.59 -2.67 14.70
C ARG A 369 -17.00 -3.14 14.33
N SER A 370 -17.20 -4.45 14.29
CA SER A 370 -18.52 -5.03 13.98
C SER A 370 -19.18 -4.43 12.72
N GLY A 371 -18.35 -4.08 11.71
CA GLY A 371 -18.80 -3.46 10.46
C GLY A 371 -19.02 -1.94 10.53
N GLU A 372 -18.84 -1.31 11.69
CA GLU A 372 -18.85 0.14 11.81
C GLU A 372 -17.44 0.72 11.67
N VAL A 373 -17.29 1.77 10.89
CA VAL A 373 -16.01 2.47 10.67
C VAL A 373 -16.02 3.77 11.46
N VAL A 374 -15.04 3.93 12.34
CA VAL A 374 -14.76 5.19 13.04
C VAL A 374 -13.56 5.83 12.38
N PHE A 375 -13.69 7.08 11.97
CA PHE A 375 -12.62 7.89 11.38
C PHE A 375 -12.07 8.90 12.38
N ARG A 376 -10.77 9.10 12.38
CA ARG A 376 -10.07 10.12 13.18
C ARG A 376 -9.04 10.86 12.33
N ASP A 377 -9.16 12.20 12.26
CA ASP A 377 -8.06 13.08 11.85
C ASP A 377 -7.08 13.20 13.01
N LEU A 378 -5.83 12.79 12.82
CA LEU A 378 -4.80 12.85 13.87
C LEU A 378 -4.17 14.23 14.01
N ASP A 379 -4.64 15.24 13.22
CA ASP A 379 -4.09 16.60 13.18
C ASP A 379 -2.57 16.60 12.89
N ALA A 380 -2.09 15.59 12.21
CA ALA A 380 -0.68 15.40 11.88
C ALA A 380 -0.44 15.58 10.38
N PHE A 381 0.62 16.32 10.05
CA PHE A 381 1.03 16.59 8.68
C PHE A 381 2.49 16.25 8.53
N LEU A 382 2.84 15.45 7.51
CA LEU A 382 4.24 15.16 7.24
C LEU A 382 4.95 16.42 6.74
N PRO A 383 5.98 16.88 7.46
CA PRO A 383 6.71 18.06 7.04
C PRO A 383 7.36 17.87 5.66
N GLY A 384 7.19 18.84 4.78
CA GLY A 384 7.77 18.79 3.42
C GLY A 384 6.88 18.15 2.37
N GLY A 385 5.73 17.57 2.76
CA GLY A 385 4.78 16.99 1.82
C GLY A 385 5.19 15.63 1.26
N GLU A 386 4.46 15.16 0.25
CA GLU A 386 4.77 13.95 -0.53
C GLU A 386 4.85 12.68 0.35
N LEU A 387 3.86 12.50 1.23
CA LEU A 387 3.73 11.28 2.05
C LEU A 387 3.53 10.07 1.14
N VAL A 388 4.42 9.09 1.22
CA VAL A 388 4.42 7.94 0.30
C VAL A 388 4.29 6.60 0.99
N ASP A 389 4.56 6.54 2.30
CA ASP A 389 4.51 5.26 3.00
C ASP A 389 4.40 5.39 4.52
N PHE A 390 3.91 4.32 5.14
CA PHE A 390 4.02 4.04 6.56
C PHE A 390 4.68 2.68 6.74
N ALA A 391 5.65 2.63 7.63
CA ALA A 391 6.35 1.39 7.94
C ALA A 391 6.50 1.21 9.46
N ARG A 392 6.82 -0.01 9.87
CA ARG A 392 7.14 -0.30 11.28
C ARG A 392 8.64 -0.22 11.49
N ASP A 393 9.03 0.39 12.60
CA ASP A 393 10.42 0.27 13.08
C ASP A 393 10.62 -1.08 13.82
N PRO A 394 11.87 -1.47 14.16
CA PRO A 394 12.13 -2.72 14.88
C PRO A 394 11.44 -2.84 16.25
N ASN A 395 10.91 -1.75 16.80
CA ASN A 395 10.14 -1.75 18.04
C ASN A 395 8.63 -1.90 17.78
N GLY A 396 8.20 -2.01 16.51
CA GLY A 396 6.79 -2.10 16.11
C GLY A 396 6.06 -0.76 16.10
N GLU A 397 6.79 0.35 16.25
CA GLU A 397 6.22 1.69 16.19
C GLU A 397 6.19 2.21 14.74
N LEU A 398 5.21 3.07 14.43
CA LEU A 398 5.05 3.56 13.06
C LEU A 398 5.95 4.76 12.77
N VAL A 399 6.47 4.74 11.56
CA VAL A 399 7.12 5.86 10.90
C VAL A 399 6.36 6.23 9.63
N ALA A 400 6.48 7.48 9.21
CA ALA A 400 5.96 7.96 7.92
C ALA A 400 7.12 8.44 7.06
N LEU A 401 7.07 8.13 5.77
CA LEU A 401 8.11 8.41 4.77
C LEU A 401 7.61 9.42 3.75
N SER A 402 8.50 10.34 3.32
CA SER A 402 8.24 11.35 2.31
C SER A 402 9.25 11.30 1.18
N LEU A 403 8.80 11.37 -0.07
CA LEU A 403 9.70 11.58 -1.21
C LEU A 403 10.52 12.87 -1.10
N GLY A 404 10.06 13.87 -0.32
CA GLY A 404 10.82 15.04 0.06
C GLY A 404 12.03 14.76 0.96
N GLY A 405 12.27 13.49 1.29
CA GLY A 405 13.47 13.01 1.98
C GLY A 405 13.33 12.84 3.48
N GLN A 406 12.15 12.98 4.05
CA GLN A 406 11.96 12.83 5.49
C GLN A 406 11.47 11.44 5.86
N VAL A 407 12.01 10.90 6.94
CA VAL A 407 11.46 9.79 7.71
C VAL A 407 11.18 10.32 9.11
N VAL A 408 9.94 10.19 9.56
CA VAL A 408 9.48 10.71 10.86
C VAL A 408 8.83 9.61 11.67
N ARG A 409 9.03 9.64 13.00
CA ARG A 409 8.29 8.77 13.92
C ARG A 409 6.96 9.36 14.28
N ILE A 410 5.95 8.50 14.37
CA ILE A 410 4.67 8.84 14.96
C ILE A 410 4.75 8.54 16.46
N ARG A 411 4.57 9.55 17.31
CA ARG A 411 4.72 9.47 18.75
C ARG A 411 3.47 9.97 19.46
N PRO A 412 3.22 9.59 20.71
CA PRO A 412 2.19 10.25 21.51
C PRO A 412 2.51 11.74 21.66
N ALA A 413 1.48 12.61 21.60
CA ALA A 413 1.59 14.07 21.71
C ALA A 413 2.06 14.54 23.08
#